data_63297979cd29b2320098026b3578919a
#
_entry.id   63297979cd29b2320098026b3578919a
#
_cell.length_a   1.000
_cell.length_b   1.000
_cell.length_c   1.000
_cell.angle_alpha   90.00
_cell.angle_beta   90.00
_cell.angle_gamma   90.00
#
_symmetry.space_group_name_H-M   'P 1'
#
loop_
_entity.id
_entity.type
_entity.pdbx_description
1 polymer ?
#
loop_
_entity_poly.entity_id
_entity_poly.type
_entity_poly.pdbx_seq_one_letter_code
_entity_poly.pdbx_strand_id
1 'polypeptide(L)'
;RVGDLESENWRIKYDQLSQKHQQLISFYDVELDYNLEKLENEFFKAIKELKKIKFIDSEDFLFNSQDEKKSILAEGAQGSLLDIDFGTYPFVTSSNTTAAGACTGLGISPNSINDVFGIFKAYTTRVGSGPFPTELFDDYGERMSKVGKEFGATTGRPRRCGWLDLVALKYACRIN
;
A
#
# COMPACT_ATOMS: atom_id res chain seq x y z
N ARG A 1 13.19 9.69 8.45
CA ARG A 1 12.48 8.52 9.01
C ARG A 1 11.71 8.94 10.26
N VAL A 2 10.74 8.12 10.70
CA VAL A 2 9.92 8.41 11.88
C VAL A 2 10.80 8.63 13.12
N GLY A 3 11.76 7.75 13.38
CA GLY A 3 12.69 7.89 14.50
C GLY A 3 13.56 9.17 14.46
N ASP A 4 13.77 9.76 13.31
CA ASP A 4 14.47 11.06 13.23
C ASP A 4 13.64 12.18 13.86
N LEU A 5 12.31 12.08 13.87
CA LEU A 5 11.42 13.09 14.45
C LEU A 5 11.47 13.14 15.98
N GLU A 6 11.91 12.06 16.61
CA GLU A 6 12.12 11.97 18.06
C GLU A 6 13.50 12.49 18.49
N SER A 7 14.43 12.62 17.53
CA SER A 7 15.76 13.16 17.78
C SER A 7 15.70 14.68 18.03
N GLU A 8 16.42 15.17 19.03
CA GLU A 8 16.56 16.62 19.30
C GLU A 8 17.14 17.36 18.07
N ASN A 9 17.96 16.68 17.29
CA ASN A 9 18.66 17.24 16.15
C ASN A 9 17.92 17.05 14.81
N TRP A 10 16.64 16.63 14.81
CA TRP A 10 15.93 16.34 13.58
C TRP A 10 15.86 17.54 12.61
N ARG A 11 15.75 18.74 13.15
CA ARG A 11 15.72 19.97 12.35
C ARG A 11 17.03 20.21 11.62
N ILE A 12 18.15 20.02 12.33
CA ILE A 12 19.50 20.17 11.74
C ILE A 12 19.68 19.16 10.59
N LYS A 13 19.26 17.90 10.80
CA LYS A 13 19.31 16.87 9.75
C LYS A 13 18.46 17.26 8.54
N TYR A 14 17.27 17.82 8.79
CA TYR A 14 16.40 18.29 7.72
C TYR A 14 17.07 19.42 6.92
N ASP A 15 17.58 20.44 7.60
CA ASP A 15 18.20 21.60 6.94
C ASP A 15 19.44 21.19 6.11
N GLN A 16 20.26 20.27 6.61
CA GLN A 16 21.39 19.70 5.87
C GLN A 16 20.93 18.93 4.60
N LEU A 17 19.85 18.15 4.71
CA LEU A 17 19.30 17.41 3.59
C LEU A 17 18.69 18.36 2.56
N SER A 18 17.94 19.37 2.99
CA SER A 18 17.36 20.41 2.15
C SER A 18 18.45 21.15 1.35
N GLN A 19 19.51 21.56 2.03
CA GLN A 19 20.64 22.23 1.39
C GLN A 19 21.30 21.35 0.31
N LYS A 20 21.51 20.06 0.62
CA LYS A 20 22.05 19.11 -0.34
C LYS A 20 21.16 18.96 -1.61
N HIS A 21 19.86 18.88 -1.43
CA HIS A 21 18.92 18.78 -2.56
C HIS A 21 18.88 20.09 -3.35
N GLN A 22 18.92 21.25 -2.71
CA GLN A 22 19.01 22.54 -3.41
C GLN A 22 20.26 22.65 -4.27
N GLN A 23 21.42 22.16 -3.78
CA GLN A 23 22.64 22.10 -4.58
C GLN A 23 22.48 21.20 -5.81
N LEU A 24 21.81 20.05 -5.68
CA LEU A 24 21.53 19.16 -6.82
C LEU A 24 20.57 19.81 -7.83
N ILE A 25 19.52 20.47 -7.37
CA ILE A 25 18.58 21.21 -8.23
C ILE A 25 19.32 22.27 -9.02
N SER A 26 20.18 23.07 -8.38
CA SER A 26 20.99 24.07 -9.03
C SER A 26 22.01 23.46 -10.00
N PHE A 27 22.64 22.34 -9.65
CA PHE A 27 23.62 21.66 -10.50
C PHE A 27 22.97 21.11 -11.80
N TYR A 28 21.75 20.62 -11.72
CA TYR A 28 21.03 20.09 -12.89
C TYR A 28 20.16 21.13 -13.59
N ASP A 29 20.19 22.39 -13.15
CA ASP A 29 19.40 23.49 -13.70
C ASP A 29 17.91 23.17 -13.81
N VAL A 30 17.35 22.60 -12.72
CA VAL A 30 15.94 22.20 -12.66
C VAL A 30 15.09 23.37 -12.21
N GLU A 31 14.15 23.80 -13.05
CA GLU A 31 13.12 24.76 -12.63
C GLU A 31 12.06 24.06 -11.79
N LEU A 32 11.75 24.65 -10.64
CA LEU A 32 10.67 24.17 -9.78
C LEU A 32 9.37 24.91 -10.12
N ASP A 33 8.33 24.17 -10.44
CA ASP A 33 6.98 24.68 -10.76
C ASP A 33 6.08 24.87 -9.52
N TYR A 34 6.68 24.82 -8.33
CA TYR A 34 5.96 24.93 -7.05
C TYR A 34 6.68 25.84 -6.05
N ASN A 35 5.90 26.34 -5.08
CA ASN A 35 6.43 27.17 -3.99
C ASN A 35 6.98 26.28 -2.87
N LEU A 36 8.31 26.18 -2.80
CA LEU A 36 9.00 25.35 -1.81
C LEU A 36 8.72 25.80 -0.38
N GLU A 37 8.72 27.10 -0.09
CA GLU A 37 8.46 27.65 1.24
C GLU A 37 7.06 27.26 1.75
N LYS A 38 6.05 27.32 0.86
CA LYS A 38 4.70 26.90 1.20
C LYS A 38 4.66 25.42 1.57
N LEU A 39 5.30 24.56 0.77
CA LEU A 39 5.35 23.12 1.02
C LEU A 39 6.12 22.79 2.31
N GLU A 40 7.21 23.48 2.59
CA GLU A 40 7.94 23.32 3.86
C GLU A 40 7.08 23.71 5.07
N ASN A 41 6.34 24.80 4.97
CA ASN A 41 5.45 25.23 6.05
C ASN A 41 4.32 24.20 6.30
N GLU A 42 3.75 23.63 5.25
CA GLU A 42 2.76 22.54 5.34
C GLU A 42 3.37 21.27 5.95
N PHE A 43 4.58 20.90 5.53
CA PHE A 43 5.32 19.77 6.07
C PHE A 43 5.61 19.92 7.57
N PHE A 44 6.05 21.10 8.02
CA PHE A 44 6.30 21.32 9.45
C PHE A 44 5.03 21.35 10.29
N LYS A 45 3.91 21.81 9.72
CA LYS A 45 2.60 21.67 10.38
C LYS A 45 2.22 20.20 10.52
N ALA A 46 2.39 19.41 9.46
CA ALA A 46 2.13 17.98 9.50
C ALA A 46 3.01 17.23 10.53
N ILE A 47 4.30 17.60 10.66
CA ILE A 47 5.17 17.03 11.70
C ILE A 47 4.65 17.32 13.11
N LYS A 48 4.14 18.54 13.36
CA LYS A 48 3.56 18.87 14.67
C LYS A 48 2.36 18.00 15.00
N GLU A 49 1.53 17.66 14.00
CA GLU A 49 0.42 16.74 14.18
C GLU A 49 0.89 15.31 14.39
N LEU A 50 1.87 14.84 13.60
CA LEU A 50 2.47 13.50 13.77
C LEU A 50 3.08 13.30 15.17
N LYS A 51 3.71 14.31 15.74
CA LYS A 51 4.29 14.23 17.10
C LYS A 51 3.24 14.06 18.22
N LYS A 52 1.95 14.21 17.93
CA LYS A 52 0.87 13.89 18.88
C LYS A 52 0.54 12.40 18.92
N ILE A 53 0.97 11.66 17.91
CA ILE A 53 0.77 10.22 17.80
C ILE A 53 1.90 9.52 18.56
N LYS A 54 1.56 8.49 19.32
CA LYS A 54 2.57 7.65 19.99
C LYS A 54 3.26 6.78 18.94
N PHE A 55 4.55 6.98 18.74
CA PHE A 55 5.38 6.06 17.98
C PHE A 55 5.72 4.83 18.82
N ILE A 56 5.78 3.68 18.16
CA ILE A 56 6.07 2.40 18.80
C ILE A 56 7.15 1.67 18.00
N ASP A 57 7.90 0.81 18.67
CA ASP A 57 8.56 -0.31 18.03
C ASP A 57 7.50 -1.37 17.72
N SER A 58 7.27 -1.61 16.43
CA SER A 58 6.16 -2.47 16.00
C SER A 58 6.39 -3.93 16.36
N GLU A 59 7.63 -4.40 16.30
CA GLU A 59 8.01 -5.77 16.61
C GLU A 59 7.78 -6.06 18.09
N ASP A 60 8.35 -5.24 18.99
CA ASP A 60 8.15 -5.37 20.43
C ASP A 60 6.69 -5.24 20.84
N PHE A 61 5.97 -4.29 20.22
CA PHE A 61 4.55 -4.10 20.49
C PHE A 61 3.72 -5.33 20.14
N LEU A 62 4.01 -5.96 18.99
CA LEU A 62 3.30 -7.16 18.54
C LEU A 62 3.67 -8.38 19.36
N PHE A 63 4.94 -8.59 19.72
CA PHE A 63 5.36 -9.67 20.60
C PHE A 63 4.67 -9.57 21.96
N ASN A 64 4.71 -8.40 22.60
CA ASN A 64 4.03 -8.19 23.89
C ASN A 64 2.52 -8.42 23.77
N SER A 65 1.90 -8.02 22.66
CA SER A 65 0.48 -8.24 22.43
C SER A 65 0.13 -9.73 22.28
N GLN A 66 1.01 -10.52 21.66
CA GLN A 66 0.86 -11.98 21.55
C GLN A 66 1.03 -12.67 22.90
N ASP A 67 2.04 -12.28 23.69
CA ASP A 67 2.27 -12.81 25.04
C ASP A 67 1.07 -12.51 25.96
N GLU A 68 0.44 -11.35 25.80
CA GLU A 68 -0.79 -10.98 26.49
C GLU A 68 -2.05 -11.67 25.91
N LYS A 69 -1.89 -12.55 24.91
CA LYS A 69 -2.97 -13.27 24.22
C LYS A 69 -4.04 -12.36 23.60
N LYS A 70 -3.64 -11.20 23.12
CA LYS A 70 -4.52 -10.28 22.39
C LYS A 70 -4.80 -10.81 20.99
N SER A 71 -6.04 -10.60 20.53
CA SER A 71 -6.36 -10.86 19.12
C SER A 71 -5.80 -9.75 18.25
N ILE A 72 -5.09 -10.12 17.19
CA ILE A 72 -4.47 -9.22 16.23
C ILE A 72 -5.07 -9.48 14.85
N LEU A 73 -5.59 -8.45 14.21
CA LEU A 73 -6.04 -8.51 12.81
C LEU A 73 -5.02 -7.82 11.93
N ALA A 74 -4.38 -8.60 11.05
CA ALA A 74 -3.51 -8.05 10.01
C ALA A 74 -4.32 -7.87 8.72
N GLU A 75 -4.45 -6.64 8.27
CA GLU A 75 -5.15 -6.29 7.03
C GLU A 75 -4.12 -6.02 5.93
N GLY A 76 -4.17 -6.83 4.87
CA GLY A 76 -3.39 -6.61 3.66
C GLY A 76 -4.03 -5.57 2.72
N ALA A 77 -3.31 -5.22 1.69
CA ALA A 77 -3.77 -4.32 0.64
C ALA A 77 -3.63 -4.98 -0.74
N GLN A 78 -4.30 -4.43 -1.74
CA GLN A 78 -4.36 -4.92 -3.12
C GLN A 78 -5.00 -6.32 -3.22
N GLY A 79 -4.52 -7.16 -4.14
CA GLY A 79 -5.04 -8.50 -4.34
C GLY A 79 -3.94 -9.49 -4.70
N SER A 80 -4.18 -10.77 -4.46
CA SER A 80 -3.17 -11.83 -4.62
C SER A 80 -2.52 -11.87 -6.00
N LEU A 81 -3.27 -11.54 -7.07
CA LEU A 81 -2.72 -11.50 -8.44
C LEU A 81 -1.88 -10.25 -8.73
N LEU A 82 -1.79 -9.32 -7.80
CA LEU A 82 -0.89 -8.15 -7.85
C LEU A 82 0.37 -8.36 -7.02
N ASP A 83 0.53 -9.52 -6.38
CA ASP A 83 1.74 -9.85 -5.62
C ASP A 83 2.98 -9.78 -6.51
N ILE A 84 4.08 -9.20 -5.97
CA ILE A 84 5.31 -8.98 -6.73
C ILE A 84 5.93 -10.29 -7.23
N ASP A 85 5.83 -11.37 -6.46
CA ASP A 85 6.45 -12.66 -6.75
C ASP A 85 5.46 -13.65 -7.39
N PHE A 86 4.22 -13.68 -6.92
CA PHE A 86 3.20 -14.69 -7.29
C PHE A 86 2.07 -14.13 -8.16
N GLY A 87 2.09 -12.83 -8.43
CA GLY A 87 1.09 -12.18 -9.28
C GLY A 87 1.36 -12.30 -10.76
N THR A 88 0.60 -11.53 -11.54
CA THR A 88 0.67 -11.50 -13.01
C THR A 88 1.77 -10.57 -13.52
N TYR A 89 3.02 -10.87 -13.20
CA TYR A 89 4.17 -10.07 -13.61
C TYR A 89 4.20 -9.82 -15.12
N PRO A 90 4.54 -8.61 -15.63
CA PRO A 90 5.00 -7.43 -14.88
C PRO A 90 3.87 -6.53 -14.34
N PHE A 91 2.62 -6.93 -14.45
CA PHE A 91 1.45 -6.16 -14.03
C PHE A 91 1.11 -6.43 -12.56
N VAL A 92 2.03 -6.07 -11.67
CA VAL A 92 1.99 -6.31 -10.23
C VAL A 92 2.24 -5.02 -9.45
N THR A 93 2.03 -5.07 -8.14
CA THR A 93 2.49 -4.00 -7.23
C THR A 93 3.90 -4.30 -6.74
N SER A 94 4.55 -3.33 -6.12
CA SER A 94 5.92 -3.45 -5.60
C SER A 94 5.99 -4.07 -4.19
N SER A 95 4.97 -4.84 -3.79
CA SER A 95 4.88 -5.44 -2.46
C SER A 95 4.29 -6.85 -2.52
N ASN A 96 4.51 -7.64 -1.46
CA ASN A 96 3.85 -8.93 -1.27
C ASN A 96 2.43 -8.67 -0.76
N THR A 97 1.44 -9.14 -1.52
CA THR A 97 0.01 -8.97 -1.22
C THR A 97 -0.67 -10.23 -0.70
N THR A 98 0.06 -11.34 -0.64
CA THR A 98 -0.39 -12.59 -0.02
C THR A 98 -0.33 -12.52 1.50
N ALA A 99 -0.96 -13.47 2.19
CA ALA A 99 -0.93 -13.57 3.66
C ALA A 99 0.50 -13.62 4.22
N ALA A 100 1.45 -14.20 3.48
CA ALA A 100 2.88 -14.20 3.84
C ALA A 100 3.46 -12.77 3.97
N GLY A 101 2.90 -11.80 3.25
CA GLY A 101 3.26 -10.40 3.36
C GLY A 101 3.02 -9.79 4.74
N ALA A 102 2.11 -10.36 5.54
CA ALA A 102 1.92 -9.95 6.93
C ALA A 102 3.16 -10.28 7.78
N CYS A 103 3.79 -11.43 7.55
CA CYS A 103 4.99 -11.82 8.29
C CYS A 103 6.15 -10.85 8.04
N THR A 104 6.42 -10.54 6.78
CA THR A 104 7.52 -9.63 6.40
C THR A 104 7.21 -8.17 6.70
N GLY A 105 5.95 -7.76 6.59
CA GLY A 105 5.51 -6.38 6.84
C GLY A 105 5.42 -6.02 8.32
N LEU A 106 5.11 -6.98 9.17
CA LEU A 106 4.93 -6.78 10.61
C LEU A 106 6.12 -7.31 11.44
N GLY A 107 7.07 -8.04 10.82
CA GLY A 107 8.19 -8.65 11.54
C GLY A 107 7.78 -9.80 12.46
N ILE A 108 6.73 -10.56 12.08
CA ILE A 108 6.22 -11.68 12.90
C ILE A 108 6.56 -13.04 12.28
N SER A 109 6.62 -14.07 13.14
CA SER A 109 6.82 -15.45 12.69
C SER A 109 5.61 -15.94 11.87
N PRO A 110 5.84 -16.78 10.82
CA PRO A 110 4.73 -17.45 10.13
C PRO A 110 3.83 -18.27 11.07
N ASN A 111 4.37 -18.81 12.14
CA ASN A 111 3.60 -19.54 13.15
C ASN A 111 2.65 -18.66 13.96
N SER A 112 2.75 -17.34 13.84
CA SER A 112 1.84 -16.39 14.48
C SER A 112 0.56 -16.17 13.67
N ILE A 113 0.49 -16.63 12.42
CA ILE A 113 -0.69 -16.57 11.59
C ILE A 113 -1.58 -17.79 11.90
N ASN A 114 -2.76 -17.54 12.43
CA ASN A 114 -3.71 -18.62 12.76
C ASN A 114 -4.68 -18.85 11.60
N ASP A 115 -5.47 -17.83 11.27
CA ASP A 115 -6.52 -17.93 10.26
C ASP A 115 -6.29 -16.88 9.17
N VAL A 116 -6.54 -17.27 7.93
CA VAL A 116 -6.47 -16.38 6.77
C VAL A 116 -7.85 -16.24 6.15
N PHE A 117 -8.35 -15.00 6.11
CA PHE A 117 -9.62 -14.66 5.49
C PHE A 117 -9.41 -14.00 4.14
N GLY A 118 -9.79 -14.70 3.07
CA GLY A 118 -9.77 -14.16 1.72
C GLY A 118 -11.09 -13.45 1.38
N ILE A 119 -11.02 -12.18 1.03
CA ILE A 119 -12.19 -11.41 0.57
C ILE A 119 -12.15 -11.33 -0.95
N PHE A 120 -13.24 -11.70 -1.61
CA PHE A 120 -13.39 -11.58 -3.05
C PHE A 120 -14.78 -11.07 -3.41
N LYS A 121 -14.88 -10.46 -4.58
CA LYS A 121 -16.16 -9.99 -5.13
C LYS A 121 -16.86 -11.14 -5.86
N ALA A 122 -18.18 -11.02 -6.04
CA ALA A 122 -18.96 -11.93 -6.89
C ALA A 122 -18.60 -11.83 -8.39
N TYR A 123 -17.78 -10.89 -8.78
CA TYR A 123 -17.24 -10.66 -10.12
C TYR A 123 -15.79 -10.18 -10.01
N THR A 124 -15.05 -10.23 -11.10
CA THR A 124 -13.64 -9.83 -11.10
C THR A 124 -13.49 -8.38 -11.57
N THR A 125 -12.57 -7.65 -10.93
CA THR A 125 -12.19 -6.31 -11.37
C THR A 125 -10.68 -6.17 -11.46
N ARG A 126 -10.21 -5.32 -12.39
CA ARG A 126 -8.79 -5.01 -12.54
C ARG A 126 -8.58 -3.53 -12.85
N VAL A 127 -7.57 -2.93 -12.24
CA VAL A 127 -7.08 -1.58 -12.59
C VAL A 127 -5.85 -1.71 -13.47
N GLY A 128 -5.81 -0.93 -14.54
CA GLY A 128 -4.66 -0.89 -15.45
C GLY A 128 -4.54 -2.09 -16.36
N SER A 129 -3.36 -2.25 -16.92
CA SER A 129 -3.03 -3.30 -17.91
C SER A 129 -2.86 -4.67 -17.26
N GLY A 130 -2.69 -5.69 -18.10
CA GLY A 130 -2.45 -7.07 -17.68
C GLY A 130 -3.58 -8.01 -18.05
N PRO A 131 -3.37 -9.32 -17.86
CA PRO A 131 -4.33 -10.36 -18.26
C PRO A 131 -5.63 -10.26 -17.48
N PHE A 132 -6.75 -10.44 -18.20
CA PHE A 132 -8.08 -10.49 -17.62
C PHE A 132 -8.97 -11.40 -18.50
N PRO A 133 -8.85 -12.71 -18.38
CA PRO A 133 -9.52 -13.67 -19.28
C PRO A 133 -11.05 -13.58 -19.30
N THR A 134 -11.65 -13.15 -18.20
CA THR A 134 -13.11 -13.04 -18.04
C THR A 134 -13.62 -11.60 -18.21
N GLU A 135 -12.82 -10.69 -18.76
CA GLU A 135 -13.21 -9.29 -19.00
C GLU A 135 -14.40 -9.19 -19.95
N LEU A 136 -15.31 -8.27 -19.66
CA LEU A 136 -16.50 -8.00 -20.45
C LEU A 136 -16.41 -6.62 -21.09
N PHE A 137 -16.72 -6.57 -22.39
CA PHE A 137 -16.75 -5.35 -23.20
C PHE A 137 -18.16 -5.00 -23.68
N ASP A 138 -19.17 -5.62 -23.07
CA ASP A 138 -20.59 -5.49 -23.37
C ASP A 138 -21.34 -4.71 -22.28
N ASP A 139 -22.66 -4.62 -22.43
CA ASP A 139 -23.57 -3.95 -21.49
C ASP A 139 -23.46 -4.50 -20.06
N TYR A 140 -23.11 -5.78 -19.88
CA TYR A 140 -22.92 -6.37 -18.56
C TYR A 140 -21.68 -5.81 -17.88
N GLY A 141 -20.57 -5.70 -18.62
CA GLY A 141 -19.34 -5.08 -18.12
C GLY A 141 -19.54 -3.61 -17.74
N GLU A 142 -20.23 -2.84 -18.60
CA GLU A 142 -20.60 -1.47 -18.30
C GLU A 142 -21.47 -1.34 -17.05
N ARG A 143 -22.48 -2.20 -16.94
CA ARG A 143 -23.39 -2.21 -15.78
C ARG A 143 -22.67 -2.54 -14.49
N MET A 144 -21.77 -3.55 -14.50
CA MET A 144 -20.91 -3.88 -13.35
C MET A 144 -20.09 -2.66 -12.92
N SER A 145 -19.47 -1.97 -13.87
CA SER A 145 -18.65 -0.79 -13.58
C SER A 145 -19.47 0.37 -13.02
N LYS A 146 -20.60 0.71 -13.64
CA LYS A 146 -21.44 1.85 -13.25
C LYS A 146 -22.16 1.61 -11.93
N VAL A 147 -22.87 0.48 -11.79
CA VAL A 147 -23.65 0.15 -10.58
C VAL A 147 -22.74 -0.18 -9.41
N GLY A 148 -21.66 -0.94 -9.67
CA GLY A 148 -20.64 -1.27 -8.67
C GLY A 148 -19.74 -0.10 -8.27
N LYS A 149 -19.85 1.06 -8.96
CA LYS A 149 -18.97 2.24 -8.76
C LYS A 149 -17.50 1.86 -8.80
N GLU A 150 -17.11 1.07 -9.80
CA GLU A 150 -15.80 0.48 -9.92
C GLU A 150 -14.77 1.50 -10.44
N PHE A 151 -14.32 2.33 -9.52
CA PHE A 151 -13.26 3.33 -9.71
C PHE A 151 -12.22 3.19 -8.60
N GLY A 152 -10.97 3.51 -8.91
CA GLY A 152 -9.90 3.55 -7.92
C GLY A 152 -10.16 4.64 -6.88
N ALA A 153 -10.16 4.28 -5.60
CA ALA A 153 -10.47 5.21 -4.52
C ALA A 153 -9.56 6.46 -4.52
N THR A 154 -8.29 6.29 -4.83
CA THR A 154 -7.30 7.38 -4.82
C THR A 154 -7.15 8.04 -6.17
N THR A 155 -7.14 7.26 -7.26
CA THR A 155 -6.81 7.76 -8.60
C THR A 155 -8.04 8.08 -9.45
N GLY A 156 -9.23 7.65 -9.04
CA GLY A 156 -10.45 7.75 -9.83
C GLY A 156 -10.44 6.95 -11.15
N ARG A 157 -9.40 6.16 -11.41
CA ARG A 157 -9.29 5.37 -12.64
C ARG A 157 -10.40 4.33 -12.70
N PRO A 158 -11.08 4.16 -13.86
CA PRO A 158 -12.07 3.11 -14.02
C PRO A 158 -11.42 1.72 -13.90
N ARG A 159 -12.12 0.81 -13.25
CA ARG A 159 -11.74 -0.58 -13.19
C ARG A 159 -12.39 -1.33 -14.34
N ARG A 160 -11.60 -2.19 -14.98
CA ARG A 160 -12.09 -3.19 -15.92
C ARG A 160 -12.92 -4.21 -15.14
N CYS A 161 -14.03 -4.67 -15.69
CA CYS A 161 -14.97 -5.58 -15.02
C CYS A 161 -15.19 -6.83 -15.86
N GLY A 162 -15.45 -7.96 -15.21
CA GLY A 162 -15.73 -9.21 -15.88
C GLY A 162 -16.30 -10.26 -14.95
N TRP A 163 -16.67 -11.42 -15.50
CA TRP A 163 -17.17 -12.52 -14.69
C TRP A 163 -16.14 -12.98 -13.66
N LEU A 164 -16.63 -13.60 -12.59
CA LEU A 164 -15.76 -14.19 -11.57
C LEU A 164 -14.83 -15.23 -12.22
N ASP A 165 -13.53 -14.99 -12.12
CA ASP A 165 -12.49 -15.91 -12.56
C ASP A 165 -12.21 -16.95 -11.47
N LEU A 166 -12.86 -18.12 -11.61
CA LEU A 166 -12.71 -19.20 -10.63
C LEU A 166 -11.32 -19.85 -10.67
N VAL A 167 -10.63 -19.79 -11.81
CA VAL A 167 -9.26 -20.30 -11.91
C VAL A 167 -8.31 -19.41 -11.12
N ALA A 168 -8.42 -18.10 -11.31
CA ALA A 168 -7.66 -17.11 -10.56
C ALA A 168 -8.00 -17.17 -9.05
N LEU A 169 -9.28 -17.30 -8.69
CA LEU A 169 -9.69 -17.43 -7.29
C LEU A 169 -9.11 -18.69 -6.64
N LYS A 170 -9.18 -19.84 -7.34
CA LYS A 170 -8.60 -21.08 -6.85
C LYS A 170 -7.08 -21.00 -6.67
N TYR A 171 -6.40 -20.28 -7.56
CA TYR A 171 -4.97 -19.99 -7.41
C TYR A 171 -4.73 -19.12 -6.20
N ALA A 172 -5.47 -18.03 -6.03
CA ALA A 172 -5.35 -17.16 -4.87
C ALA A 172 -5.52 -17.89 -3.54
N CYS A 173 -6.50 -18.80 -3.45
CA CYS A 173 -6.69 -19.66 -2.26
C CYS A 173 -5.50 -20.60 -1.97
N ARG A 174 -4.69 -20.93 -2.98
CA ARG A 174 -3.53 -21.82 -2.79
C ARG A 174 -2.29 -21.12 -2.30
N ILE A 175 -2.16 -19.83 -2.59
CA ILE A 175 -0.97 -19.04 -2.24
C ILE A 175 -1.15 -18.23 -0.95
N ASN A 176 -2.34 -18.26 -0.37
CA ASN A 176 -2.68 -17.64 0.90
C ASN A 176 -3.03 -18.69 1.95
#